data_f835fa2e6b43b5ea975d9522314dbdc3
#
_entry.id   f835fa2e6b43b5ea975d9522314dbdc3
#
_cell.length_a   1.000
_cell.length_b   1.000
_cell.length_c   1.000
_cell.angle_alpha   90.00
_cell.angle_beta   90.00
_cell.angle_gamma   90.00
#
_symmetry.space_group_name_H-M   'P 1'
#
loop_
_entity.id
_entity.type
_entity.pdbx_description
1 polymer ?
#
loop_
_entity_poly.entity_id
_entity_poly.type
_entity_poly.pdbx_seq_one_letter_code
_entity_poly.pdbx_strand_id
1 'polypeptide(L)'
;MNKSAIRNFAIWARVQLIEAAKQRAYEYEITENGENQAGIDTIGGRLLTVEERKQRDRLIAEIRHKGYTQVMEEAAYTWFNRFIALRYMEVNGFLPSKVRVFTDENGAFKPEILKEAMTVELDGLDRSIVLDLLDKQNNEELYKYLLITQCKCPESRSALYVRKDLQLDRTAVPCQPSAPGFYFGADGDGDSRGRLAGCCPDYRMVVPVL
;
A
#
# COMPACT_ATOMS: atom_id res chain seq x y z
N MET A 1 19.01 -10.71 16.41
CA MET A 1 18.29 -9.72 15.56
C MET A 1 19.21 -8.53 15.32
N ASN A 2 19.49 -8.16 14.07
CA ASN A 2 20.40 -7.05 13.74
C ASN A 2 19.67 -5.70 13.83
N LYS A 3 19.83 -5.00 14.95
CA LYS A 3 19.15 -3.72 15.23
C LYS A 3 19.53 -2.62 14.22
N SER A 4 20.79 -2.61 13.76
CA SER A 4 21.27 -1.62 12.79
C SER A 4 20.62 -1.81 11.43
N ALA A 5 20.46 -3.05 10.98
CA ALA A 5 19.78 -3.35 9.71
C ALA A 5 18.30 -2.90 9.74
N ILE A 6 17.61 -3.17 10.86
CA ILE A 6 16.21 -2.72 11.02
C ILE A 6 16.11 -1.20 10.99
N ARG A 7 17.01 -0.51 11.70
CA ARG A 7 17.03 0.96 11.72
C ARG A 7 17.25 1.54 10.30
N ASN A 8 18.25 1.03 9.60
CA ASN A 8 18.56 1.49 8.25
C ASN A 8 17.40 1.24 7.27
N PHE A 9 16.78 0.06 7.37
CA PHE A 9 15.58 -0.26 6.61
C PHE A 9 14.43 0.72 6.91
N ALA A 10 14.15 1.00 8.18
CA ALA A 10 13.07 1.89 8.56
C ALA A 10 13.28 3.33 8.04
N ILE A 11 14.52 3.83 8.11
CA ILE A 11 14.88 5.16 7.58
C ILE A 11 14.67 5.19 6.06
N TRP A 12 15.19 4.20 5.34
CA TRP A 12 15.05 4.10 3.91
C TRP A 12 13.58 3.97 3.48
N ALA A 13 12.83 3.06 4.10
CA ALA A 13 11.41 2.83 3.79
C ALA A 13 10.57 4.10 4.02
N ARG A 14 10.84 4.86 5.09
CA ARG A 14 10.15 6.13 5.33
C ARG A 14 10.33 7.10 4.17
N VAL A 15 11.54 7.28 3.68
CA VAL A 15 11.82 8.18 2.55
C VAL A 15 11.07 7.73 1.31
N GLN A 16 11.14 6.43 0.97
CA GLN A 16 10.46 5.88 -0.21
C GLN A 16 8.94 6.03 -0.12
N LEU A 17 8.35 5.79 1.04
CA LEU A 17 6.91 5.90 1.24
C LEU A 17 6.43 7.35 1.19
N ILE A 18 7.20 8.31 1.70
CA ILE A 18 6.89 9.74 1.60
C ILE A 18 6.89 10.17 0.12
N GLU A 19 7.92 9.79 -0.62
CA GLU A 19 8.00 10.13 -2.05
C GLU A 19 6.87 9.49 -2.86
N ALA A 20 6.52 8.24 -2.57
CA ALA A 20 5.38 7.58 -3.19
C ALA A 20 4.05 8.29 -2.87
N ALA A 21 3.85 8.73 -1.62
CA ALA A 21 2.67 9.49 -1.23
C ALA A 21 2.60 10.85 -1.95
N LYS A 22 3.72 11.56 -2.06
CA LYS A 22 3.82 12.83 -2.81
C LYS A 22 3.52 12.64 -4.30
N GLN A 23 4.11 11.62 -4.92
CA GLN A 23 3.86 11.30 -6.32
C GLN A 23 2.37 11.02 -6.55
N ARG A 24 1.76 10.27 -5.64
CA ARG A 24 0.34 9.97 -5.74
C ARG A 24 -0.53 11.23 -5.56
N ALA A 25 -0.22 12.08 -4.61
CA ALA A 25 -0.90 13.36 -4.45
C ALA A 25 -0.80 14.22 -5.72
N TYR A 26 0.39 14.23 -6.34
CA TYR A 26 0.63 14.94 -7.59
C TYR A 26 -0.24 14.44 -8.76
N GLU A 27 -0.47 13.13 -8.86
CA GLU A 27 -1.38 12.55 -9.87
C GLU A 27 -2.84 13.05 -9.72
N TYR A 28 -3.21 13.50 -8.52
CA TYR A 28 -4.49 14.15 -8.23
C TYR A 28 -4.41 15.67 -8.19
N GLU A 29 -3.36 16.23 -8.82
CA GLU A 29 -3.11 17.69 -8.87
C GLU A 29 -3.10 18.32 -7.47
N ILE A 30 -2.56 17.60 -6.47
CA ILE A 30 -2.35 18.09 -5.12
C ILE A 30 -0.85 18.26 -4.92
N THR A 31 -0.41 19.51 -4.72
CA THR A 31 1.00 19.87 -4.57
C THR A 31 1.23 20.70 -3.31
N GLU A 32 2.47 20.75 -2.85
CA GLU A 32 2.85 21.50 -1.65
C GLU A 32 2.61 23.01 -1.79
N ASN A 33 2.92 23.55 -2.96
CA ASN A 33 2.84 24.99 -3.28
C ASN A 33 1.63 25.36 -4.14
N GLY A 34 0.72 24.41 -4.41
CA GLY A 34 -0.45 24.63 -5.25
C GLY A 34 -1.65 25.15 -4.47
N GLU A 35 -2.55 25.83 -5.17
CA GLU A 35 -3.83 26.29 -4.60
C GLU A 35 -4.79 25.16 -4.26
N ASN A 36 -4.46 23.92 -4.50
CA ASN A 36 -5.21 22.69 -4.19
C ASN A 36 -6.73 22.93 -4.10
N GLN A 37 -7.35 23.21 -5.29
CA GLN A 37 -8.78 23.51 -5.35
C GLN A 37 -9.60 22.27 -5.02
N ALA A 38 -10.57 22.41 -4.09
CA ALA A 38 -11.56 21.39 -3.81
C ALA A 38 -12.72 21.45 -4.81
N GLY A 39 -13.47 20.35 -4.95
CA GLY A 39 -14.68 20.31 -5.81
C GLY A 39 -14.39 20.20 -7.31
N ILE A 40 -13.19 19.82 -7.72
CA ILE A 40 -12.89 19.59 -9.15
C ILE A 40 -13.44 18.23 -9.57
N ASP A 41 -14.08 18.21 -10.74
CA ASP A 41 -14.67 16.99 -11.31
C ASP A 41 -13.73 16.26 -12.27
N THR A 42 -12.70 16.94 -12.78
CA THR A 42 -11.78 16.40 -13.78
C THR A 42 -10.34 16.67 -13.40
N ILE A 43 -9.47 15.69 -13.67
CA ILE A 43 -8.01 15.78 -13.49
C ILE A 43 -7.36 15.25 -14.76
N GLY A 44 -6.47 16.03 -15.36
CA GLY A 44 -5.77 15.62 -16.60
C GLY A 44 -6.72 15.20 -17.73
N GLY A 45 -7.92 15.78 -17.79
CA GLY A 45 -8.96 15.42 -18.77
C GLY A 45 -9.77 14.17 -18.42
N ARG A 46 -9.49 13.49 -17.30
CA ARG A 46 -10.26 12.35 -16.81
C ARG A 46 -11.30 12.80 -15.78
N LEU A 47 -12.55 12.34 -15.96
CA LEU A 47 -13.61 12.56 -14.98
C LEU A 47 -13.36 11.71 -13.73
N LEU A 48 -13.43 12.34 -12.56
CA LEU A 48 -13.36 11.65 -11.28
C LEU A 48 -14.68 10.99 -10.92
N THR A 49 -14.62 9.81 -10.31
CA THR A 49 -15.80 9.21 -9.70
C THR A 49 -16.24 10.03 -8.47
N VAL A 50 -17.47 9.85 -8.03
CA VAL A 50 -18.00 10.53 -6.83
C VAL A 50 -17.17 10.24 -5.61
N GLU A 51 -16.68 9.00 -5.48
CA GLU A 51 -15.87 8.58 -4.33
C GLU A 51 -14.45 9.18 -4.40
N GLU A 52 -13.82 9.17 -5.59
CA GLU A 52 -12.52 9.82 -5.80
C GLU A 52 -12.55 11.30 -5.44
N ARG A 53 -13.60 12.00 -5.86
CA ARG A 53 -13.79 13.43 -5.53
C ARG A 53 -13.89 13.65 -4.03
N LYS A 54 -14.72 12.87 -3.34
CA LYS A 54 -14.86 12.97 -1.88
C LYS A 54 -13.52 12.70 -1.16
N GLN A 55 -12.77 11.71 -1.60
CA GLN A 55 -11.47 11.37 -1.03
C GLN A 55 -10.46 12.49 -1.25
N ARG A 56 -10.42 13.04 -2.47
CA ARG A 56 -9.56 14.17 -2.82
C ARG A 56 -9.88 15.41 -1.97
N ASP A 57 -11.15 15.76 -1.84
CA ASP A 57 -11.58 16.92 -1.06
C ASP A 57 -11.26 16.77 0.43
N ARG A 58 -11.39 15.56 0.98
CA ARG A 58 -10.95 15.26 2.35
C ARG A 58 -9.45 15.43 2.51
N LEU A 59 -8.65 14.90 1.57
CA LEU A 59 -7.20 15.05 1.61
C LEU A 59 -6.79 16.52 1.57
N ILE A 60 -7.43 17.33 0.72
CA ILE A 60 -7.21 18.78 0.66
C ILE A 60 -7.56 19.45 1.98
N ALA A 61 -8.67 19.08 2.61
CA ALA A 61 -9.07 19.60 3.91
C ALA A 61 -8.04 19.28 5.00
N GLU A 62 -7.53 18.04 5.03
CA GLU A 62 -6.47 17.63 5.96
C GLU A 62 -5.16 18.42 5.72
N ILE A 63 -4.79 18.60 4.44
CA ILE A 63 -3.60 19.38 4.07
C ILE A 63 -3.72 20.83 4.51
N ARG A 64 -4.90 21.44 4.35
CA ARG A 64 -5.15 22.82 4.82
C ARG A 64 -5.07 22.93 6.35
N HIS A 65 -5.47 21.89 7.06
CA HIS A 65 -5.46 21.87 8.53
C HIS A 65 -4.08 21.60 9.12
N LYS A 66 -3.35 20.60 8.56
CA LYS A 66 -2.10 20.08 9.14
C LYS A 66 -0.84 20.49 8.37
N GLY A 67 -1.00 20.90 7.12
CA GLY A 67 0.11 21.11 6.18
C GLY A 67 0.43 19.88 5.33
N TYR A 68 0.91 20.14 4.13
CA TYR A 68 1.18 19.10 3.12
C TYR A 68 2.19 18.05 3.60
N THR A 69 3.35 18.50 4.10
CA THR A 69 4.43 17.63 4.56
C THR A 69 3.97 16.69 5.66
N GLN A 70 3.23 17.21 6.64
CA GLN A 70 2.72 16.43 7.77
C GLN A 70 1.75 15.33 7.29
N VAL A 71 0.84 15.65 6.37
CA VAL A 71 -0.13 14.68 5.85
C VAL A 71 0.58 13.59 5.03
N MET A 72 1.58 13.92 4.23
CA MET A 72 2.38 12.93 3.49
C MET A 72 3.16 12.00 4.43
N GLU A 73 3.72 12.53 5.51
CA GLU A 73 4.39 11.72 6.54
C GLU A 73 3.42 10.80 7.28
N GLU A 74 2.23 11.27 7.63
CA GLU A 74 1.19 10.45 8.28
C GLU A 74 0.73 9.31 7.36
N ALA A 75 0.55 9.58 6.06
CA ALA A 75 0.24 8.57 5.07
C ALA A 75 1.34 7.51 4.97
N ALA A 76 2.59 7.94 4.82
CA ALA A 76 3.76 7.07 4.75
C ALA A 76 3.89 6.18 6.00
N TYR A 77 3.71 6.76 7.20
CA TYR A 77 3.75 6.01 8.46
C TYR A 77 2.64 4.95 8.54
N THR A 78 1.43 5.30 8.11
CA THR A 78 0.30 4.37 8.09
C THR A 78 0.61 3.16 7.22
N TRP A 79 1.16 3.37 6.03
CA TRP A 79 1.51 2.29 5.11
C TRP A 79 2.69 1.46 5.59
N PHE A 80 3.69 2.10 6.15
CA PHE A 80 4.79 1.38 6.78
C PHE A 80 4.29 0.39 7.82
N ASN A 81 3.42 0.83 8.73
CA ASN A 81 2.88 -0.03 9.77
C ASN A 81 2.03 -1.18 9.19
N ARG A 82 1.23 -0.91 8.16
CA ARG A 82 0.44 -1.95 7.46
C ARG A 82 1.33 -3.02 6.84
N PHE A 83 2.37 -2.63 6.11
CA PHE A 83 3.29 -3.58 5.51
C PHE A 83 4.03 -4.43 6.54
N ILE A 84 4.56 -3.81 7.58
CA ILE A 84 5.25 -4.54 8.65
C ILE A 84 4.32 -5.53 9.34
N ALA A 85 3.09 -5.13 9.64
CA ALA A 85 2.14 -6.00 10.31
C ALA A 85 1.64 -7.13 9.40
N LEU A 86 1.32 -6.87 8.14
CA LEU A 86 0.97 -7.92 7.19
C LEU A 86 2.11 -8.92 7.01
N ARG A 87 3.36 -8.43 6.89
CA ARG A 87 4.52 -9.30 6.79
C ARG A 87 4.73 -10.13 8.05
N TYR A 88 4.55 -9.53 9.23
CA TYR A 88 4.61 -10.27 10.49
C TYR A 88 3.55 -11.38 10.56
N MET A 89 2.31 -11.06 10.19
CA MET A 89 1.23 -12.05 10.15
C MET A 89 1.50 -13.15 9.13
N GLU A 90 2.02 -12.80 7.96
CA GLU A 90 2.37 -13.76 6.91
C GLU A 90 3.45 -14.75 7.38
N VAL A 91 4.55 -14.23 7.96
CA VAL A 91 5.68 -15.08 8.42
C VAL A 91 5.26 -16.01 9.56
N ASN A 92 4.34 -15.58 10.41
CA ASN A 92 3.86 -16.36 11.56
C ASN A 92 2.58 -17.16 11.26
N GLY A 93 2.05 -17.13 10.04
CA GLY A 93 0.83 -17.85 9.68
C GLY A 93 -0.44 -17.30 10.31
N PHE A 94 -0.45 -16.04 10.70
CA PHE A 94 -1.57 -15.36 11.37
C PHE A 94 -2.52 -14.64 10.40
N LEU A 95 -2.27 -14.73 9.09
CA LEU A 95 -3.19 -14.15 8.11
C LEU A 95 -4.55 -14.88 8.16
N PRO A 96 -5.67 -14.15 8.25
CA PRO A 96 -7.01 -14.74 8.26
C PRO A 96 -7.28 -15.60 7.03
N SER A 97 -6.88 -15.12 5.87
CA SER A 97 -7.02 -15.82 4.58
C SER A 97 -6.17 -17.07 4.46
N LYS A 98 -5.17 -17.28 5.33
CA LYS A 98 -4.12 -18.31 5.22
C LYS A 98 -3.27 -18.25 3.95
N VAL A 99 -3.54 -17.30 3.06
CA VAL A 99 -2.85 -17.07 1.79
C VAL A 99 -1.80 -15.98 1.95
N ARG A 100 -0.60 -16.19 1.43
CA ARG A 100 0.51 -15.25 1.56
C ARG A 100 0.32 -14.02 0.66
N VAL A 101 0.54 -12.85 1.23
CA VAL A 101 0.27 -11.56 0.57
C VAL A 101 1.47 -11.06 -0.20
N PHE A 102 2.69 -11.31 0.29
CA PHE A 102 3.93 -10.80 -0.30
C PHE A 102 4.79 -11.88 -0.93
N THR A 103 4.75 -13.10 -0.40
CA THR A 103 5.62 -14.19 -0.83
C THR A 103 4.84 -15.39 -1.34
N ASP A 104 5.56 -16.32 -1.98
CA ASP A 104 5.07 -17.66 -2.28
C ASP A 104 5.48 -18.67 -1.19
N GLU A 105 5.14 -19.93 -1.37
CA GLU A 105 5.50 -21.03 -0.45
C GLU A 105 7.01 -21.19 -0.27
N ASN A 106 7.79 -20.85 -1.29
CA ASN A 106 9.24 -20.95 -1.26
C ASN A 106 9.92 -19.72 -0.65
N GLY A 107 9.13 -18.72 -0.24
CA GLY A 107 9.63 -17.46 0.32
C GLY A 107 10.12 -16.47 -0.74
N ALA A 108 9.94 -16.75 -2.03
CA ALA A 108 10.21 -15.79 -3.09
C ALA A 108 9.14 -14.69 -3.10
N PHE A 109 9.53 -13.46 -3.46
CA PHE A 109 8.59 -12.34 -3.50
C PHE A 109 7.66 -12.42 -4.73
N LYS A 110 6.77 -13.39 -4.68
CA LYS A 110 5.69 -13.62 -5.65
C LYS A 110 4.40 -13.77 -4.86
N PRO A 111 3.52 -12.75 -4.85
CA PRO A 111 2.31 -12.79 -4.05
C PRO A 111 1.44 -13.99 -4.40
N GLU A 112 1.29 -14.92 -3.46
CA GLU A 112 0.44 -16.12 -3.61
C GLU A 112 -1.03 -15.72 -3.77
N ILE A 113 -1.43 -14.64 -3.10
CA ILE A 113 -2.79 -14.11 -3.14
C ILE A 113 -3.28 -13.78 -4.56
N LEU A 114 -2.38 -13.49 -5.49
CA LEU A 114 -2.75 -13.29 -6.89
C LEU A 114 -3.16 -14.60 -7.58
N LYS A 115 -2.51 -15.71 -7.24
CA LYS A 115 -2.85 -17.02 -7.78
C LYS A 115 -4.19 -17.51 -7.21
N GLU A 116 -4.39 -17.23 -5.94
CA GLU A 116 -5.57 -17.64 -5.19
C GLU A 116 -6.70 -16.59 -5.21
N ALA A 117 -6.62 -15.58 -6.09
CA ALA A 117 -7.58 -14.47 -6.13
C ALA A 117 -9.04 -14.91 -6.27
N MET A 118 -9.29 -16.04 -6.94
CA MET A 118 -10.62 -16.62 -7.13
C MET A 118 -11.13 -17.39 -5.92
N THR A 119 -10.24 -17.96 -5.14
CA THR A 119 -10.56 -18.88 -4.04
C THR A 119 -10.44 -18.23 -2.67
N VAL A 120 -9.60 -17.18 -2.57
CA VAL A 120 -9.35 -16.50 -1.30
C VAL A 120 -10.64 -15.94 -0.69
N GLU A 121 -10.84 -16.22 0.58
CA GLU A 121 -11.95 -15.70 1.37
C GLU A 121 -11.47 -14.52 2.20
N LEU A 122 -11.93 -13.31 1.82
CA LEU A 122 -11.66 -12.08 2.53
C LEU A 122 -12.96 -11.35 2.81
N ASP A 123 -13.09 -10.89 4.05
CA ASP A 123 -14.25 -10.11 4.45
C ASP A 123 -14.32 -8.79 3.66
N GLY A 124 -15.44 -8.54 3.00
CA GLY A 124 -15.65 -7.38 2.15
C GLY A 124 -15.04 -7.49 0.73
N LEU A 125 -14.63 -8.68 0.29
CA LEU A 125 -14.17 -8.91 -1.07
C LEU A 125 -15.36 -8.98 -2.03
N ASP A 126 -15.39 -8.12 -3.04
CA ASP A 126 -16.35 -8.20 -4.14
C ASP A 126 -15.78 -9.06 -5.27
N ARG A 127 -16.37 -10.22 -5.48
CA ARG A 127 -15.95 -11.17 -6.49
C ARG A 127 -16.15 -10.67 -7.93
N SER A 128 -17.11 -9.77 -8.15
CA SER A 128 -17.35 -9.20 -9.47
C SER A 128 -16.19 -8.31 -9.92
N ILE A 129 -15.61 -7.56 -8.97
CA ILE A 129 -14.41 -6.73 -9.22
C ILE A 129 -13.20 -7.62 -9.51
N VAL A 130 -13.04 -8.71 -8.75
CA VAL A 130 -11.93 -9.66 -8.96
C VAL A 130 -12.01 -10.26 -10.37
N LEU A 131 -13.21 -10.71 -10.80
CA LEU A 131 -13.42 -11.26 -12.13
C LEU A 131 -13.12 -10.24 -13.24
N ASP A 132 -13.63 -9.01 -13.12
CA ASP A 132 -13.39 -7.94 -14.09
C ASP A 132 -11.89 -7.62 -14.24
N LEU A 133 -11.15 -7.59 -13.12
CA LEU A 133 -9.72 -7.34 -13.13
C LEU A 133 -8.90 -8.50 -13.70
N LEU A 134 -9.34 -9.74 -13.49
CA LEU A 134 -8.74 -10.93 -14.09
C LEU A 134 -8.99 -10.97 -15.60
N ASP A 135 -10.19 -10.68 -16.05
CA ASP A 135 -10.55 -10.64 -17.48
C ASP A 135 -9.74 -9.56 -18.22
N LYS A 136 -9.50 -8.44 -17.58
CA LYS A 136 -8.64 -7.36 -18.09
C LYS A 136 -7.13 -7.66 -17.98
N GLN A 137 -6.75 -8.78 -17.38
CA GLN A 137 -5.36 -9.16 -17.08
C GLN A 137 -4.58 -8.05 -16.32
N ASN A 138 -5.28 -7.27 -15.52
CA ASN A 138 -4.69 -6.19 -14.74
C ASN A 138 -4.26 -6.70 -13.36
N ASN A 139 -3.16 -7.45 -13.33
CA ASN A 139 -2.62 -8.05 -12.11
C ASN A 139 -2.21 -7.00 -11.06
N GLU A 140 -1.82 -5.81 -11.49
CA GLU A 140 -1.40 -4.74 -10.58
C GLU A 140 -2.59 -4.19 -9.79
N GLU A 141 -3.69 -3.86 -10.45
CA GLU A 141 -4.91 -3.42 -9.75
C GLU A 141 -5.54 -4.53 -8.93
N LEU A 142 -5.51 -5.76 -9.45
CA LEU A 142 -5.99 -6.92 -8.71
C LEU A 142 -5.21 -7.09 -7.40
N TYR A 143 -3.89 -7.08 -7.45
CA TYR A 143 -3.05 -7.20 -6.26
C TYR A 143 -3.35 -6.11 -5.24
N LYS A 144 -3.45 -4.88 -5.69
CA LYS A 144 -3.76 -3.73 -4.88
C LYS A 144 -5.14 -3.85 -4.23
N TYR A 145 -6.16 -4.25 -4.98
CA TYR A 145 -7.51 -4.46 -4.47
C TYR A 145 -7.52 -5.52 -3.37
N LEU A 146 -6.85 -6.66 -3.59
CA LEU A 146 -6.70 -7.74 -2.61
C LEU A 146 -5.94 -7.28 -1.36
N LEU A 147 -4.83 -6.57 -1.54
CA LEU A 147 -4.02 -6.03 -0.43
C LEU A 147 -4.82 -5.05 0.45
N ILE A 148 -5.55 -4.12 -0.17
CA ILE A 148 -6.39 -3.16 0.56
C ILE A 148 -7.52 -3.88 1.29
N THR A 149 -8.14 -4.87 0.67
CA THR A 149 -9.20 -5.67 1.29
C THR A 149 -8.67 -6.45 2.49
N GLN A 150 -7.49 -7.08 2.35
CA GLN A 150 -6.80 -7.74 3.47
C GLN A 150 -6.53 -6.78 4.64
N CYS A 151 -6.13 -5.54 4.37
CA CYS A 151 -5.93 -4.52 5.40
C CYS A 151 -7.23 -4.07 6.09
N LYS A 152 -8.38 -4.24 5.44
CA LYS A 152 -9.70 -3.86 6.00
C LYS A 152 -10.31 -4.92 6.89
N CYS A 153 -9.87 -6.18 6.81
CA CYS A 153 -10.38 -7.26 7.64
C CYS A 153 -10.27 -6.92 9.14
N PRO A 154 -11.35 -7.11 9.94
CA PRO A 154 -11.36 -6.78 11.36
C PRO A 154 -10.26 -7.50 12.16
N GLU A 155 -9.96 -8.74 11.80
CA GLU A 155 -8.92 -9.55 12.44
C GLU A 155 -7.52 -8.99 12.14
N SER A 156 -7.28 -8.53 10.92
CA SER A 156 -6.06 -7.81 10.55
C SER A 156 -5.93 -6.49 11.30
N ARG A 157 -7.04 -5.79 11.57
CA ARG A 157 -7.07 -4.54 12.34
C ARG A 157 -6.67 -4.74 13.80
N SER A 158 -7.05 -5.85 14.42
CA SER A 158 -6.67 -6.17 15.81
C SER A 158 -5.17 -6.40 15.93
N ALA A 159 -4.57 -7.07 14.97
CA ALA A 159 -3.13 -7.29 14.91
C ALA A 159 -2.35 -6.02 14.54
N LEU A 160 -2.96 -5.14 13.76
CA LEU A 160 -2.33 -3.91 13.25
C LEU A 160 -2.24 -2.79 14.28
N TYR A 161 -2.92 -2.89 15.43
CA TYR A 161 -3.02 -1.79 16.40
C TYR A 161 -3.12 -0.41 15.73
N VAL A 162 -3.98 -0.33 14.72
CA VAL A 162 -4.25 0.94 14.03
C VAL A 162 -5.13 1.75 14.96
N ARG A 163 -4.55 2.75 15.61
CA ARG A 163 -5.31 3.74 16.36
C ARG A 163 -6.53 4.15 15.57
N LYS A 164 -7.68 4.12 16.21
CA LYS A 164 -8.97 4.58 15.66
C LYS A 164 -8.95 6.01 15.13
N ASP A 165 -7.89 6.76 15.40
CA ASP A 165 -7.77 8.18 15.16
C ASP A 165 -7.23 8.56 13.76
N LEU A 166 -6.68 7.61 13.01
CA LEU A 166 -6.24 7.87 11.64
C LEU A 166 -7.38 7.57 10.67
N GLN A 167 -8.28 8.53 10.52
CA GLN A 167 -9.28 8.57 9.45
C GLN A 167 -8.68 8.61 8.03
N LEU A 168 -7.36 8.58 7.91
CA LEU A 168 -6.60 8.43 6.66
C LEU A 168 -6.91 7.14 5.88
N ASP A 169 -7.57 6.17 6.52
CA ASP A 169 -8.06 4.97 5.86
C ASP A 169 -9.19 5.25 4.86
N ARG A 170 -9.84 6.41 4.99
CA ARG A 170 -10.89 6.89 4.09
C ARG A 170 -10.41 7.96 3.09
N THR A 171 -9.22 8.48 3.28
CA THR A 171 -8.51 9.37 2.36
C THR A 171 -7.47 8.60 1.54
N ALA A 172 -7.69 7.29 1.35
CA ALA A 172 -6.95 6.59 0.33
C ALA A 172 -7.15 7.34 -0.97
N VAL A 173 -6.13 8.08 -1.37
CA VAL A 173 -6.12 8.75 -2.68
C VAL A 173 -6.44 7.65 -3.69
N PRO A 174 -7.45 7.83 -4.52
CA PRO A 174 -7.92 6.75 -5.40
C PRO A 174 -6.76 6.23 -6.22
N CYS A 175 -6.67 4.94 -6.29
CA CYS A 175 -5.57 4.24 -6.93
C CYS A 175 -5.77 4.10 -8.42
N GLN A 176 -4.85 4.55 -9.24
CA GLN A 176 -4.72 4.14 -10.65
C GLN A 176 -3.39 3.42 -10.92
N PRO A 177 -3.39 2.46 -11.86
CA PRO A 177 -2.35 1.44 -12.03
C PRO A 177 -1.21 1.86 -12.96
N SER A 178 -0.63 3.02 -12.81
CA SER A 178 0.44 3.46 -13.74
C SER A 178 1.75 3.88 -13.08
N ALA A 179 1.91 3.66 -11.79
CA ALA A 179 3.19 3.89 -11.15
C ALA A 179 3.97 2.58 -10.99
N PRO A 180 5.28 2.55 -11.22
CA PRO A 180 6.09 1.36 -10.98
C PRO A 180 5.95 0.96 -9.51
N GLY A 181 5.45 -0.22 -9.34
CA GLY A 181 5.21 -0.82 -8.04
C GLY A 181 6.50 -1.04 -7.24
N PHE A 182 6.44 -1.28 -5.94
CA PHE A 182 7.58 -1.65 -5.08
C PHE A 182 7.69 -3.18 -4.97
N TYR A 183 8.78 -3.77 -5.40
CA TYR A 183 9.08 -5.18 -5.16
C TYR A 183 10.03 -5.33 -3.97
N PHE A 184 9.67 -6.17 -3.02
CA PHE A 184 10.63 -6.76 -2.11
C PHE A 184 11.34 -7.89 -2.85
N GLY A 185 12.27 -7.54 -3.77
CA GLY A 185 13.11 -8.51 -4.43
C GLY A 185 14.31 -8.82 -3.54
N ALA A 186 14.43 -10.06 -3.11
CA ALA A 186 15.72 -10.61 -2.75
C ALA A 186 16.23 -11.33 -3.98
N ASP A 187 17.18 -10.75 -4.67
CA ASP A 187 17.99 -11.54 -5.60
C ASP A 187 18.77 -12.55 -4.77
N GLY A 188 18.57 -13.82 -5.13
CA GLY A 188 19.02 -14.93 -4.36
C GLY A 188 20.53 -15.00 -4.26
N ASP A 189 21.00 -15.15 -3.04
CA ASP A 189 21.99 -16.17 -2.74
C ASP A 189 21.77 -16.64 -1.30
N GLY A 190 21.65 -17.94 -1.20
CA GLY A 190 21.17 -18.61 -0.02
C GLY A 190 22.01 -18.36 1.22
N ASP A 191 21.39 -17.84 2.23
CA ASP A 191 21.68 -18.22 3.60
C ASP A 191 20.36 -18.26 4.39
N SER A 192 19.97 -19.48 4.73
CA SER A 192 18.77 -19.84 5.49
C SER A 192 18.81 -19.40 6.95
N ARG A 193 19.49 -18.33 7.27
CA ARG A 193 19.53 -17.69 8.57
C ARG A 193 19.11 -16.23 8.44
N GLY A 194 17.82 -15.96 8.53
CA GLY A 194 17.16 -14.71 8.89
C GLY A 194 17.95 -13.39 8.90
N ARG A 195 18.88 -13.19 8.00
CA ARG A 195 19.58 -11.93 7.80
C ARG A 195 18.76 -11.10 6.83
N LEU A 196 18.19 -10.02 7.34
CA LEU A 196 17.92 -8.87 6.51
C LEU A 196 19.26 -8.51 5.87
N ALA A 197 19.51 -9.01 4.67
CA ALA A 197 20.73 -8.76 3.92
C ALA A 197 20.92 -7.25 3.78
N GLY A 198 22.13 -6.82 3.98
CA GLY A 198 22.51 -5.42 4.03
C GLY A 198 22.15 -4.68 2.75
N CYS A 199 21.98 -3.38 2.91
CA CYS A 199 21.71 -2.40 1.88
C CYS A 199 22.45 -2.69 0.58
N CYS A 200 21.78 -3.35 -0.38
CA CYS A 200 22.15 -3.29 -1.77
C CYS A 200 21.41 -2.13 -2.43
N PRO A 201 22.08 -1.30 -3.23
CA PRO A 201 21.45 -0.14 -3.89
C PRO A 201 20.40 -0.48 -4.94
N ASP A 202 20.15 -1.76 -5.22
CA ASP A 202 19.22 -2.23 -6.24
C ASP A 202 17.85 -2.70 -5.71
N TYR A 203 17.58 -2.51 -4.42
CA TYR A 203 16.25 -2.81 -3.88
C TYR A 203 15.24 -1.74 -4.29
N ARG A 204 14.50 -2.02 -5.35
CA ARG A 204 13.28 -1.30 -5.64
C ARG A 204 12.16 -1.86 -4.77
N MET A 205 11.73 -1.08 -3.80
CA MET A 205 10.51 -1.37 -3.05
C MET A 205 9.34 -0.94 -3.92
N VAL A 206 8.50 -1.89 -4.26
CA VAL A 206 7.25 -1.62 -4.95
C VAL A 206 6.17 -1.45 -3.88
N VAL A 207 5.90 -0.22 -3.50
CA VAL A 207 4.70 0.10 -2.73
C VAL A 207 3.55 0.12 -3.73
N PRO A 208 2.50 -0.68 -3.55
CA PRO A 208 1.27 -0.38 -4.24
C PRO A 208 0.90 1.02 -3.79
N VAL A 209 1.09 1.97 -4.68
CA VAL A 209 0.74 3.36 -4.41
C VAL A 209 -0.76 3.38 -4.22
N LEU A 210 -1.16 3.88 -3.11
CA LEU A 210 -2.52 4.00 -2.60
C LEU A 210 -3.44 4.75 -3.49
#